data_2a3d03fe79f5c5e1ab5869bd37aa75f1
#
_entry.id   2a3d03fe79f5c5e1ab5869bd37aa75f1
#
_cell.length_a   1.000
_cell.length_b   1.000
_cell.length_c   1.000
_cell.angle_alpha   90.00
_cell.angle_beta   90.00
_cell.angle_gamma   90.00
#
_symmetry.space_group_name_H-M   'P 1'
#
loop_
_entity.id
_entity.type
_entity.pdbx_description
1 polymer ?
#
loop_
_entity_poly.entity_id
_entity_poly.type
_entity_poly.pdbx_seq_one_letter_code
_entity_poly.pdbx_strand_id
1 'polypeptide(L)'
;MSGYLPAELKVAAYRFLAELMHEIPRSVHAHTRVEEGDPAEVTVAVAAEEESHLIVMGSRGFGTFERIAFGSVSTHVTRHAHCPVLLAK
;
A
#
# COMPACT_ATOMS: atom_id res chain seq x y z
N MET A 1 -12.26 6.73 -11.94
CA MET A 1 -11.22 7.74 -12.03
C MET A 1 -9.84 7.14 -11.89
N SER A 2 -8.95 7.48 -12.78
CA SER A 2 -7.60 6.97 -12.67
C SER A 2 -6.92 7.56 -11.43
N GLY A 3 -5.94 6.89 -10.91
CA GLY A 3 -5.24 7.34 -9.71
C GLY A 3 -4.22 8.45 -9.95
N TYR A 4 -4.59 9.43 -10.77
CA TYR A 4 -3.71 10.56 -11.04
C TYR A 4 -3.48 11.40 -9.79
N LEU A 5 -2.22 11.64 -9.45
CA LEU A 5 -1.84 12.45 -8.30
C LEU A 5 -1.26 13.78 -8.75
N PRO A 6 -1.77 14.90 -8.19
CA PRO A 6 -1.14 16.19 -8.39
C PRO A 6 0.30 16.18 -7.88
N ALA A 7 1.14 17.06 -8.44
CA ALA A 7 2.54 17.13 -8.07
C ALA A 7 2.74 17.33 -6.56
N GLU A 8 1.90 18.16 -5.95
CA GLU A 8 2.00 18.44 -4.52
C GLU A 8 1.79 17.17 -3.68
N LEU A 9 0.85 16.32 -4.09
CA LEU A 9 0.60 15.08 -3.37
C LEU A 9 1.72 14.08 -3.57
N LYS A 10 2.33 14.07 -4.75
CA LYS A 10 3.49 13.21 -4.99
C LYS A 10 4.66 13.60 -4.10
N VAL A 11 4.93 14.90 -4.01
CA VAL A 11 6.00 15.40 -3.14
C VAL A 11 5.73 15.02 -1.69
N ALA A 12 4.50 15.20 -1.24
CA ALA A 12 4.12 14.84 0.13
C ALA A 12 4.29 13.35 0.39
N ALA A 13 3.91 12.52 -0.58
CA ALA A 13 4.05 11.07 -0.45
C ALA A 13 5.52 10.66 -0.35
N TYR A 14 6.36 11.19 -1.21
CA TYR A 14 7.79 10.87 -1.17
C TYR A 14 8.43 11.33 0.13
N ARG A 15 8.04 12.51 0.63
CA ARG A 15 8.56 13.01 1.90
C ARG A 15 8.14 12.12 3.06
N PHE A 16 6.88 11.71 3.07
CA PHE A 16 6.36 10.82 4.09
C PHE A 16 7.12 9.49 4.11
N LEU A 17 7.34 8.92 2.93
CA LEU A 17 8.08 7.66 2.83
C LEU A 17 9.53 7.83 3.25
N ALA A 18 10.15 8.95 2.91
CA ALA A 18 11.52 9.21 3.33
C ALA A 18 11.63 9.26 4.85
N GLU A 19 10.65 9.86 5.52
CA GLU A 19 10.64 9.90 6.97
C GLU A 19 10.46 8.51 7.57
N LEU A 20 9.58 7.70 6.99
CA LEU A 20 9.38 6.33 7.46
C LEU A 20 10.64 5.50 7.32
N MET A 21 11.41 5.72 6.27
CA MET A 21 12.65 4.97 6.05
C MET A 21 13.66 5.16 7.18
N HIS A 22 13.61 6.32 7.86
CA HIS A 22 14.49 6.55 9.00
C HIS A 22 14.20 5.62 10.17
N GLU A 23 13.00 5.06 10.23
CA GLU A 23 12.61 4.17 11.32
C GLU A 23 12.96 2.71 11.05
N ILE A 24 13.44 2.42 9.84
CA ILE A 24 13.77 1.05 9.47
C ILE A 24 15.23 0.77 9.78
N PRO A 25 15.53 -0.32 10.50
CA PRO A 25 16.92 -0.67 10.80
C PRO A 25 17.73 -0.85 9.53
N ARG A 26 18.99 -0.46 9.57
CA ARG A 26 19.89 -0.57 8.41
C ARG A 26 20.09 -2.00 7.94
N SER A 27 19.90 -2.96 8.82
CA SER A 27 20.02 -4.37 8.48
C SER A 27 18.88 -4.87 7.60
N VAL A 28 17.79 -4.07 7.49
CA VAL A 28 16.63 -4.43 6.68
C VAL A 28 16.76 -3.76 5.31
N HIS A 29 16.69 -4.57 4.26
CA HIS A 29 16.69 -4.05 2.88
C HIS A 29 15.27 -3.57 2.58
N ALA A 30 15.12 -2.26 2.47
CA ALA A 30 13.81 -1.67 2.20
C ALA A 30 13.92 -0.64 1.08
N HIS A 31 12.87 -0.53 0.31
CA HIS A 31 12.78 0.52 -0.70
C HIS A 31 11.34 1.02 -0.73
N THR A 32 11.14 2.16 -1.34
CA THR A 32 9.82 2.78 -1.40
C THR A 32 9.39 2.95 -2.84
N ARG A 33 8.09 2.94 -3.05
CA ARG A 33 7.48 3.18 -4.36
C ARG A 33 6.25 4.04 -4.16
N VAL A 34 6.03 4.97 -5.08
CA VAL A 34 4.77 5.71 -5.17
C VAL A 34 4.17 5.37 -6.52
N GLU A 35 3.00 4.78 -6.51
CA GLU A 35 2.33 4.33 -7.72
C GLU A 35 1.00 5.05 -7.86
N GLU A 36 0.61 5.29 -9.10
CA GLU A 36 -0.69 5.88 -9.40
C GLU A 36 -1.57 4.83 -10.03
N GLY A 37 -2.86 4.90 -9.75
CA GLY A 37 -3.82 3.97 -10.30
C GLY A 37 -4.82 3.54 -9.25
N ASP A 38 -5.60 2.52 -9.56
CA ASP A 38 -6.52 1.96 -8.60
C ASP A 38 -5.72 1.24 -7.50
N PRO A 39 -5.87 1.66 -6.24
CA PRO A 39 -5.02 1.12 -5.17
C PRO A 39 -5.09 -0.40 -5.03
N ALA A 40 -6.26 -0.98 -5.23
CA ALA A 40 -6.40 -2.43 -5.09
C ALA A 40 -5.66 -3.17 -6.20
N GLU A 41 -5.86 -2.73 -7.44
CA GLU A 41 -5.22 -3.38 -8.58
C GLU A 41 -3.70 -3.15 -8.58
N VAL A 42 -3.27 -1.94 -8.25
CA VAL A 42 -1.86 -1.62 -8.19
C VAL A 42 -1.15 -2.44 -7.12
N THR A 43 -1.76 -2.58 -5.95
CA THR A 43 -1.17 -3.37 -4.88
C THR A 43 -0.94 -4.82 -5.31
N VAL A 44 -1.93 -5.43 -5.93
CA VAL A 44 -1.80 -6.81 -6.41
C VAL A 44 -0.73 -6.90 -7.50
N ALA A 45 -0.72 -5.95 -8.43
CA ALA A 45 0.24 -5.95 -9.53
C ALA A 45 1.67 -5.78 -9.04
N VAL A 46 1.90 -4.85 -8.11
CA VAL A 46 3.24 -4.62 -7.56
C VAL A 46 3.71 -5.83 -6.78
N ALA A 47 2.83 -6.43 -5.97
CA ALA A 47 3.20 -7.61 -5.21
C ALA A 47 3.62 -8.76 -6.13
N ALA A 48 2.91 -8.95 -7.24
CA ALA A 48 3.25 -9.98 -8.21
C ALA A 48 4.58 -9.66 -8.91
N GLU A 49 4.75 -8.41 -9.32
CA GLU A 49 5.98 -7.97 -9.98
C GLU A 49 7.20 -8.17 -9.10
N GLU A 50 7.07 -7.86 -7.82
CA GLU A 50 8.19 -7.98 -6.87
C GLU A 50 8.28 -9.37 -6.23
N GLU A 51 7.44 -10.28 -6.65
CA GLU A 51 7.41 -11.65 -6.13
C GLU A 51 7.33 -11.68 -4.60
N SER A 52 6.46 -10.84 -4.06
CA SER A 52 6.31 -10.73 -2.61
C SER A 52 5.81 -12.02 -1.99
N HIS A 53 6.29 -12.33 -0.81
CA HIS A 53 5.86 -13.50 -0.05
C HIS A 53 4.78 -13.17 0.95
N LEU A 54 4.56 -11.89 1.21
CA LEU A 54 3.56 -11.42 2.16
C LEU A 54 3.22 -9.98 1.83
N ILE A 55 1.95 -9.67 1.87
CA ILE A 55 1.48 -8.28 1.77
C ILE A 55 0.97 -7.88 3.15
N VAL A 56 1.49 -6.76 3.67
CA VAL A 56 0.97 -6.20 4.92
C VAL A 56 0.34 -4.87 4.58
N MET A 57 -0.91 -4.69 4.94
CA MET A 57 -1.61 -3.45 4.63
C MET A 57 -2.58 -3.10 5.74
N GLY A 58 -2.98 -1.83 5.79
CA GLY A 58 -4.01 -1.43 6.71
C GLY A 58 -5.35 -1.95 6.24
N SER A 59 -6.19 -2.29 7.20
CA SER A 59 -7.54 -2.76 6.88
C SER A 59 -8.47 -1.61 6.50
N ARG A 60 -8.07 -0.36 6.80
CA ARG A 60 -8.84 0.84 6.49
C ARG A 60 -7.96 1.85 5.77
N GLY A 61 -8.53 2.51 4.77
CA GLY A 61 -7.86 3.60 4.09
C GLY A 61 -8.32 4.95 4.63
N PHE A 62 -7.83 6.01 4.00
CA PHE A 62 -8.24 7.35 4.34
C PHE A 62 -9.74 7.53 4.10
N GLY A 63 -10.43 8.14 5.05
CA GLY A 63 -11.86 8.39 4.94
C GLY A 63 -12.73 7.17 5.17
N THR A 64 -12.17 6.06 5.56
CA THR A 64 -12.91 4.84 5.82
C THR A 64 -13.62 4.92 7.18
N PHE A 65 -14.81 4.38 7.25
CA PHE A 65 -15.57 4.34 8.49
C PHE A 65 -15.00 3.30 9.44
N GLU A 66 -14.93 3.66 10.70
CA GLU A 66 -14.32 2.81 11.72
C GLU A 66 -15.00 1.47 11.92
N ARG A 67 -16.31 1.42 11.69
CA ARG A 67 -17.04 0.16 11.89
C ARG A 67 -16.87 -0.84 10.78
N ILE A 68 -16.27 -0.45 9.67
CA ILE A 68 -16.05 -1.39 8.58
C ILE A 68 -14.73 -2.07 8.82
N ALA A 69 -14.77 -3.36 9.08
CA ALA A 69 -13.58 -4.12 9.38
C ALA A 69 -12.63 -4.21 8.19
N PHE A 70 -13.20 -4.30 7.00
CA PHE A 70 -12.39 -4.42 5.78
C PHE A 70 -12.88 -3.43 4.74
N GLY A 71 -11.97 -2.65 4.18
CA GLY A 71 -12.29 -1.75 3.11
C GLY A 71 -12.35 -2.48 1.77
N SER A 72 -12.83 -1.78 0.75
CA SER A 72 -12.92 -2.36 -0.59
C SER A 72 -11.55 -2.74 -1.13
N VAL A 73 -10.52 -1.95 -0.84
CA VAL A 73 -9.16 -2.23 -1.30
C VAL A 73 -8.64 -3.51 -0.66
N SER A 74 -8.74 -3.63 0.67
CA SER A 74 -8.23 -4.81 1.36
C SER A 74 -8.98 -6.07 0.95
N THR A 75 -10.29 -5.96 0.71
CA THR A 75 -11.07 -7.10 0.26
C THR A 75 -10.61 -7.57 -1.11
N HIS A 76 -10.38 -6.64 -2.04
CA HIS A 76 -9.91 -6.99 -3.37
C HIS A 76 -8.52 -7.63 -3.31
N VAL A 77 -7.62 -7.05 -2.55
CA VAL A 77 -6.25 -7.56 -2.43
C VAL A 77 -6.26 -8.98 -1.85
N THR A 78 -7.06 -9.19 -0.81
CA THR A 78 -7.17 -10.51 -0.19
C THR A 78 -7.63 -11.59 -1.17
N ARG A 79 -8.53 -11.22 -2.08
CA ARG A 79 -9.06 -12.17 -3.05
C ARG A 79 -8.11 -12.45 -4.21
N HIS A 80 -7.32 -11.47 -4.61
CA HIS A 80 -6.55 -11.57 -5.86
C HIS A 80 -5.04 -11.68 -5.67
N ALA A 81 -4.54 -11.51 -4.46
CA ALA A 81 -3.11 -11.64 -4.21
C ALA A 81 -2.63 -13.06 -4.41
N HIS A 82 -1.40 -13.19 -4.90
CA HIS A 82 -0.77 -14.50 -5.08
C HIS A 82 -0.08 -15.00 -3.81
N CYS A 83 -0.09 -14.20 -2.75
CA CYS A 83 0.59 -14.51 -1.50
C CYS A 83 -0.31 -14.15 -0.32
N PRO A 84 0.04 -14.58 0.89
CA PRO A 84 -0.74 -14.23 2.07
C PRO A 84 -0.83 -12.72 2.28
N VAL A 85 -1.94 -12.29 2.86
CA VAL A 85 -2.19 -10.87 3.14
C VAL A 85 -2.48 -10.73 4.64
N LEU A 86 -1.72 -9.87 5.29
CA LEU A 86 -1.93 -9.56 6.70
C LEU A 86 -2.59 -8.18 6.79
N LEU A 87 -3.73 -8.14 7.45
CA LEU A 87 -4.46 -6.88 7.63
C LEU A 87 -4.21 -6.35 9.03
N ALA A 88 -3.70 -5.14 9.10
CA ALA A 88 -3.42 -4.46 10.36
C ALA A 88 -4.48 -3.41 10.63
N LYS A 89 -4.84 -3.26 11.90
CA LYS A 89 -5.79 -2.23 12.30
C LYS A 89 -5.14 -0.86 12.35
#